data_084368d2f84df41967e1d2e10e6b2962
#
_entry.id   084368d2f84df41967e1d2e10e6b2962
#
_cell.length_a   1.000
_cell.length_b   1.000
_cell.length_c   1.000
_cell.angle_alpha   90.00
_cell.angle_beta   90.00
_cell.angle_gamma   90.00
#
_symmetry.space_group_name_H-M   'P 1'
#
loop_
_entity.id
_entity.type
_entity.pdbx_description
1 polymer ?
#
loop_
_entity_poly.entity_id
_entity_poly.type
_entity_poly.pdbx_seq_one_letter_code
_entity_poly.pdbx_strand_id
1 'polypeptide(L)'
;MGFDIFIQQTEKGRGVFASRCFRKGETVVVGRPVEILPERTTHSFQMDFDLHIELDEPGVLINHSCSPNTGVRNNQFGAYDFVALVDIPSGSELTWDYETTEYISIAIPECCCGSPECRSKTLGFKFLPDEIRKKYGEFIADYLKVTQPEMELPPRPLKVPSIPPISRAIGL
;
A
#
# COMPACT_ATOMS: atom_id res chain seq x y z
N MET A 1 13.35 -25.96 -8.47
CA MET A 1 12.01 -25.42 -8.22
C MET A 1 12.00 -24.00 -8.75
N GLY A 2 11.16 -23.68 -9.74
CA GLY A 2 11.03 -22.31 -10.24
C GLY A 2 10.31 -21.47 -9.19
N PHE A 3 10.68 -20.18 -9.08
CA PHE A 3 9.93 -19.23 -8.27
C PHE A 3 8.58 -18.99 -8.95
N ASP A 4 7.51 -18.94 -8.18
CA ASP A 4 6.14 -18.70 -8.69
C ASP A 4 5.92 -17.24 -9.12
N ILE A 5 6.90 -16.37 -8.84
CA ILE A 5 6.92 -14.95 -9.20
C ILE A 5 8.31 -14.52 -9.66
N PHE A 6 8.40 -13.38 -10.36
CA PHE A 6 9.66 -12.73 -10.71
C PHE A 6 9.53 -11.20 -10.59
N ILE A 7 10.65 -10.52 -10.44
CA ILE A 7 10.74 -9.07 -10.34
C ILE A 7 11.18 -8.51 -11.69
N GLN A 8 10.50 -7.46 -12.16
CA GLN A 8 10.82 -6.79 -13.42
C GLN A 8 10.77 -5.28 -13.24
N GLN A 9 11.61 -4.55 -13.97
CA GLN A 9 11.54 -3.09 -14.05
C GLN A 9 10.34 -2.67 -14.89
N THR A 10 9.58 -1.69 -14.36
CA THR A 10 8.43 -1.05 -15.00
C THR A 10 8.62 0.44 -15.07
N GLU A 11 7.71 1.17 -15.67
CA GLU A 11 7.69 2.64 -15.64
C GLU A 11 7.45 3.20 -14.23
N LYS A 12 6.87 2.39 -13.32
CA LYS A 12 6.60 2.74 -11.92
C LYS A 12 7.74 2.32 -10.97
N GLY A 13 8.85 1.83 -11.48
CA GLY A 13 9.92 1.20 -10.72
C GLY A 13 9.90 -0.32 -10.82
N ARG A 14 10.45 -1.03 -9.83
CA ARG A 14 10.38 -2.49 -9.79
C ARG A 14 8.96 -2.96 -9.50
N GLY A 15 8.50 -4.00 -10.16
CA GLY A 15 7.22 -4.64 -9.92
C GLY A 15 7.37 -6.15 -9.82
N VAL A 16 6.39 -6.80 -9.23
CA VAL A 16 6.32 -8.26 -9.04
C VAL A 16 5.35 -8.86 -10.04
N PHE A 17 5.76 -9.92 -10.72
CA PHE A 17 4.99 -10.55 -11.78
C PHE A 17 4.81 -12.05 -11.51
N ALA A 18 3.67 -12.57 -11.92
CA ALA A 18 3.36 -14.00 -11.86
C ALA A 18 4.18 -14.79 -12.90
N SER A 19 4.94 -15.82 -12.49
CA SER A 19 5.64 -16.73 -13.44
C SER A 19 4.77 -17.92 -13.84
N ARG A 20 3.66 -18.16 -13.15
CA ARG A 20 2.63 -19.14 -13.47
C ARG A 20 1.23 -18.53 -13.31
N CYS A 21 0.20 -19.26 -13.70
CA CYS A 21 -1.17 -18.89 -13.35
C CYS A 21 -1.43 -19.15 -11.86
N PHE A 22 -2.11 -18.22 -11.18
CA PHE A 22 -2.66 -18.40 -9.85
C PHE A 22 -4.18 -18.44 -9.93
N ARG A 23 -4.80 -19.28 -9.12
CA ARG A 23 -6.25 -19.32 -8.96
C ARG A 23 -6.69 -18.32 -7.90
N LYS A 24 -7.89 -17.79 -8.03
CA LYS A 24 -8.54 -17.00 -6.99
C LYS A 24 -8.47 -17.72 -5.64
N GLY A 25 -8.04 -17.00 -4.60
CA GLY A 25 -7.86 -17.51 -3.23
C GLY A 25 -6.49 -18.11 -2.94
N GLU A 26 -5.61 -18.31 -3.94
CA GLU A 26 -4.24 -18.73 -3.69
C GLU A 26 -3.41 -17.61 -3.06
N THR A 27 -2.58 -17.95 -2.07
CA THR A 27 -1.53 -17.04 -1.58
C THR A 27 -0.41 -16.95 -2.61
N VAL A 28 -0.16 -15.75 -3.11
CA VAL A 28 0.85 -15.50 -4.15
C VAL A 28 2.18 -15.04 -3.58
N VAL A 29 2.14 -14.29 -2.46
CA VAL A 29 3.32 -13.85 -1.71
C VAL A 29 3.01 -13.93 -0.22
N VAL A 30 3.94 -14.46 0.55
CA VAL A 30 3.93 -14.44 2.03
C VAL A 30 4.94 -13.39 2.46
N GLY A 31 4.48 -12.27 2.99
CA GLY A 31 5.35 -11.20 3.48
C GLY A 31 5.84 -11.48 4.90
N ARG A 32 7.03 -10.99 5.20
CA ARG A 32 7.65 -11.05 6.52
C ARG A 32 8.12 -9.66 6.94
N PRO A 33 7.99 -9.29 8.22
CA PRO A 33 8.52 -8.02 8.68
C PRO A 33 10.04 -8.08 8.71
N VAL A 34 10.69 -7.04 8.18
CA VAL A 34 12.15 -6.85 8.27
C VAL A 34 12.47 -6.01 9.50
N GLU A 35 11.71 -4.94 9.71
CA GLU A 35 11.92 -4.00 10.81
C GLU A 35 10.59 -3.35 11.22
N ILE A 36 10.48 -3.02 12.51
CA ILE A 36 9.44 -2.13 13.03
C ILE A 36 9.97 -0.70 12.90
N LEU A 37 9.22 0.14 12.21
CA LEU A 37 9.63 1.50 11.91
C LEU A 37 9.11 2.47 12.98
N PRO A 38 9.94 3.41 13.47
CA PRO A 38 9.53 4.43 14.43
C PRO A 38 8.54 5.44 13.82
N GLU A 39 8.59 5.63 12.50
CA GLU A 39 7.73 6.51 11.74
C GLU A 39 7.34 5.85 10.41
N ARG A 40 6.16 6.20 9.91
CA ARG A 40 5.71 5.70 8.61
C ARG A 40 6.50 6.34 7.46
N THR A 41 6.71 5.57 6.42
CA THR A 41 7.29 6.01 5.15
C THR A 41 6.30 5.76 4.01
N THR A 42 6.65 6.20 2.81
CA THR A 42 5.84 5.90 1.60
C THR A 42 5.87 4.42 1.19
N HIS A 43 6.75 3.63 1.79
CA HIS A 43 6.93 2.20 1.51
C HIS A 43 6.68 1.31 2.75
N SER A 44 6.34 1.91 3.91
CA SER A 44 5.98 1.15 5.09
C SER A 44 4.58 0.56 4.98
N PHE A 45 4.36 -0.54 5.69
CA PHE A 45 3.06 -1.19 5.83
C PHE A 45 2.50 -0.91 7.23
N GLN A 46 1.30 -0.38 7.30
CA GLN A 46 0.63 -0.14 8.56
C GLN A 46 -0.03 -1.42 9.05
N MET A 47 0.33 -1.84 10.27
CA MET A 47 -0.17 -3.05 10.93
C MET A 47 -1.19 -2.75 12.02
N ASP A 48 -1.12 -1.54 12.60
CA ASP A 48 -2.04 -0.97 13.57
C ASP A 48 -1.94 0.56 13.48
N PHE A 49 -2.77 1.31 14.22
CA PHE A 49 -2.78 2.79 14.16
C PHE A 49 -1.41 3.42 14.37
N ASP A 50 -0.63 2.87 15.30
CA ASP A 50 0.69 3.36 15.68
C ASP A 50 1.82 2.35 15.36
N LEU A 51 1.55 1.35 14.53
CA LEU A 51 2.52 0.32 14.18
C LEU A 51 2.75 0.24 12.68
N HIS A 52 3.98 0.53 12.26
CA HIS A 52 4.44 0.42 10.89
C HIS A 52 5.63 -0.53 10.79
N ILE A 53 5.69 -1.29 9.72
CA ILE A 53 6.78 -2.22 9.44
C ILE A 53 7.36 -1.97 8.05
N GLU A 54 8.62 -2.32 7.88
CA GLU A 54 9.19 -2.61 6.58
C GLU A 54 8.89 -4.07 6.24
N LEU A 55 8.46 -4.32 5.00
CA LEU A 55 8.18 -5.67 4.51
C LEU A 55 9.35 -6.17 3.66
N ASP A 56 9.61 -7.48 3.71
CA ASP A 56 10.64 -8.11 2.87
C ASP A 56 10.28 -8.08 1.38
N GLU A 57 11.30 -8.27 0.52
CA GLU A 57 11.09 -8.57 -0.89
C GLU A 57 10.59 -10.02 -1.05
N PRO A 58 9.62 -10.29 -1.92
CA PRO A 58 9.08 -9.37 -2.94
C PRO A 58 7.87 -8.54 -2.48
N GLY A 59 7.36 -8.71 -1.27
CA GLY A 59 6.13 -8.08 -0.78
C GLY A 59 6.15 -6.55 -0.90
N VAL A 60 7.25 -5.91 -0.50
CA VAL A 60 7.43 -4.45 -0.56
C VAL A 60 7.43 -3.88 -1.98
N LEU A 61 7.65 -4.73 -3.00
CA LEU A 61 7.72 -4.34 -4.41
C LEU A 61 6.39 -4.50 -5.17
N ILE A 62 5.34 -5.00 -4.51
CA ILE A 62 4.03 -5.14 -5.17
C ILE A 62 3.40 -3.76 -5.30
N ASN A 63 3.20 -3.32 -6.53
CA ASN A 63 2.70 -1.99 -6.85
C ASN A 63 1.21 -1.82 -6.53
N HIS A 64 0.79 -0.57 -6.41
CA HIS A 64 -0.61 -0.21 -6.23
C HIS A 64 -1.43 -0.30 -7.52
N SER A 65 -2.68 -0.75 -7.37
CA SER A 65 -3.74 -0.53 -8.35
C SER A 65 -5.07 -0.24 -7.65
N CYS A 66 -5.87 0.65 -8.23
CA CYS A 66 -7.25 0.89 -7.80
C CYS A 66 -8.22 -0.24 -8.18
N SER A 67 -7.81 -1.15 -9.08
CA SER A 67 -8.48 -2.41 -9.42
C SER A 67 -7.46 -3.54 -9.36
N PRO A 68 -7.04 -3.94 -8.16
CA PRO A 68 -5.95 -4.88 -7.96
C PRO A 68 -6.37 -6.33 -8.26
N ASN A 69 -5.37 -7.19 -8.54
CA ASN A 69 -5.57 -8.62 -8.67
C ASN A 69 -5.20 -9.40 -7.40
N THR A 70 -4.58 -8.74 -6.40
CA THR A 70 -4.35 -9.33 -5.08
C THR A 70 -4.95 -8.47 -3.97
N GLY A 71 -5.32 -9.11 -2.88
CA GLY A 71 -5.70 -8.47 -1.62
C GLY A 71 -4.78 -8.90 -0.50
N VAL A 72 -4.87 -8.25 0.67
CA VAL A 72 -4.03 -8.53 1.82
C VAL A 72 -4.79 -9.30 2.89
N ARG A 73 -4.07 -10.12 3.65
CA ARG A 73 -4.56 -10.80 4.85
C ARG A 73 -3.44 -10.83 5.88
N ASN A 74 -3.75 -10.45 7.13
CA ASN A 74 -2.78 -10.57 8.22
C ASN A 74 -2.28 -12.01 8.35
N ASN A 75 -0.98 -12.20 8.59
CA ASN A 75 -0.37 -13.51 8.71
C ASN A 75 0.27 -13.73 10.09
N GLN A 76 0.68 -14.98 10.35
CA GLN A 76 1.29 -15.41 11.62
C GLN A 76 2.66 -14.77 11.92
N PHE A 77 3.27 -14.09 10.95
CA PHE A 77 4.58 -13.46 11.10
C PHE A 77 4.48 -11.99 11.53
N GLY A 78 3.27 -11.46 11.71
CA GLY A 78 3.07 -10.03 11.99
C GLY A 78 3.24 -9.15 10.75
N ALA A 79 2.83 -9.65 9.59
CA ALA A 79 2.86 -8.99 8.30
C ALA A 79 1.61 -9.37 7.48
N TYR A 80 1.70 -9.30 6.15
CA TYR A 80 0.59 -9.63 5.25
C TYR A 80 0.94 -10.75 4.28
N ASP A 81 -0.02 -11.66 4.04
CA ASP A 81 -0.08 -12.47 2.84
C ASP A 81 -0.78 -11.69 1.73
N PHE A 82 -0.27 -11.79 0.51
CA PHE A 82 -0.96 -11.33 -0.69
C PHE A 82 -1.69 -12.51 -1.33
N VAL A 83 -3.01 -12.36 -1.48
CA VAL A 83 -3.90 -13.44 -1.93
C VAL A 83 -4.58 -13.02 -3.24
N ALA A 84 -4.62 -13.92 -4.22
CA ALA A 84 -5.27 -13.67 -5.50
C ALA A 84 -6.77 -13.41 -5.33
N LEU A 85 -7.25 -12.23 -5.72
CA LEU A 85 -8.67 -11.85 -5.71
C LEU A 85 -9.44 -12.41 -6.90
N VAL A 86 -8.72 -12.69 -7.98
CA VAL A 86 -9.19 -13.26 -9.24
C VAL A 86 -8.19 -14.28 -9.73
N ASP A 87 -8.50 -15.04 -10.77
CA ASP A 87 -7.51 -15.85 -11.47
C ASP A 87 -6.47 -14.92 -12.12
N ILE A 88 -5.18 -15.14 -11.84
CA ILE A 88 -4.07 -14.31 -12.33
C ILE A 88 -3.29 -15.10 -13.37
N PRO A 89 -3.27 -14.68 -14.65
CA PRO A 89 -2.47 -15.33 -15.67
C PRO A 89 -0.96 -15.17 -15.45
N SER A 90 -0.17 -16.12 -15.92
CA SER A 90 1.29 -15.97 -16.01
C SER A 90 1.67 -14.72 -16.81
N GLY A 91 2.67 -13.98 -16.37
CA GLY A 91 3.15 -12.72 -16.95
C GLY A 91 2.40 -11.47 -16.45
N SER A 92 1.34 -11.63 -15.66
CA SER A 92 0.61 -10.48 -15.09
C SER A 92 1.39 -9.84 -13.94
N GLU A 93 1.39 -8.50 -13.87
CA GLU A 93 1.86 -7.78 -12.69
C GLU A 93 0.93 -8.06 -11.51
N LEU A 94 1.49 -8.36 -10.35
CA LEU A 94 0.78 -8.45 -9.09
C LEU A 94 0.58 -7.04 -8.55
N THR A 95 -0.66 -6.72 -8.19
CA THR A 95 -1.00 -5.39 -7.64
C THR A 95 -1.96 -5.54 -6.48
N TRP A 96 -1.90 -4.58 -5.53
CA TRP A 96 -2.84 -4.50 -4.41
C TRP A 96 -3.27 -3.06 -4.16
N ASP A 97 -4.34 -2.86 -3.42
CA ASP A 97 -4.82 -1.52 -3.10
C ASP A 97 -4.24 -1.07 -1.75
N TYR A 98 -3.34 -0.10 -1.76
CA TYR A 98 -2.67 0.42 -0.58
C TYR A 98 -3.66 0.94 0.49
N GLU A 99 -4.84 1.38 0.07
CA GLU A 99 -5.88 1.84 1.00
C GLU A 99 -6.51 0.70 1.82
N THR A 100 -6.20 -0.57 1.52
CA THR A 100 -6.66 -1.72 2.31
C THR A 100 -5.79 -2.00 3.54
N THR A 101 -4.65 -1.34 3.66
CA THR A 101 -3.77 -1.42 4.84
C THR A 101 -3.51 -0.07 5.49
N GLU A 102 -3.60 1.04 4.78
CA GLU A 102 -3.31 2.37 5.28
C GLU A 102 -4.59 3.09 5.72
N TYR A 103 -4.72 3.44 7.01
CA TYR A 103 -5.88 4.21 7.50
C TYR A 103 -5.94 5.61 6.87
N ILE A 104 -4.81 6.33 6.88
CA ILE A 104 -4.59 7.55 6.10
C ILE A 104 -3.33 7.33 5.28
N SER A 105 -3.45 7.35 3.95
CA SER A 105 -2.31 7.09 3.05
C SER A 105 -1.53 8.35 2.73
N ILE A 106 -0.20 8.19 2.62
CA ILE A 106 0.74 9.19 2.10
C ILE A 106 1.52 8.66 0.89
N ALA A 107 1.23 7.42 0.47
CA ALA A 107 2.09 6.68 -0.45
C ALA A 107 2.01 7.21 -1.89
N ILE A 108 0.80 7.52 -2.38
CA ILE A 108 0.61 7.88 -3.80
C ILE A 108 -0.19 9.18 -3.91
N PRO A 109 0.50 10.32 -4.05
CA PRO A 109 -0.14 11.62 -4.23
C PRO A 109 -0.81 11.77 -5.60
N GLU A 110 -0.29 11.06 -6.61
CA GLU A 110 -0.82 11.02 -7.97
C GLU A 110 -0.76 9.58 -8.49
N CYS A 111 -1.93 8.98 -8.72
CA CYS A 111 -2.04 7.58 -9.13
C CYS A 111 -2.14 7.44 -10.64
N CYS A 112 -1.20 6.70 -11.21
CA CYS A 112 -1.13 6.34 -12.63
C CYS A 112 -1.28 4.82 -12.82
N CYS A 113 -2.20 4.15 -12.08
CA CYS A 113 -2.34 2.69 -12.16
C CYS A 113 -2.94 2.19 -13.48
N GLY A 114 -3.49 3.06 -14.31
CA GLY A 114 -4.08 2.71 -15.61
C GLY A 114 -5.45 2.02 -15.52
N SER A 115 -6.01 1.83 -14.33
CA SER A 115 -7.34 1.27 -14.15
C SER A 115 -8.43 2.25 -14.61
N PRO A 116 -9.51 1.78 -15.27
CA PRO A 116 -10.70 2.62 -15.51
C PRO A 116 -11.35 3.15 -14.23
N GLU A 117 -11.17 2.45 -13.10
CA GLU A 117 -11.65 2.85 -11.77
C GLU A 117 -10.60 3.62 -10.96
N CYS A 118 -9.58 4.23 -11.62
CA CYS A 118 -8.50 4.93 -10.93
C CYS A 118 -9.06 6.11 -10.13
N ARG A 119 -8.70 6.15 -8.84
CA ARG A 119 -9.10 7.21 -7.90
C ARG A 119 -8.18 8.44 -7.93
N SER A 120 -7.20 8.47 -8.84
CA SER A 120 -6.21 9.54 -9.06
C SER A 120 -5.18 9.73 -7.92
N LYS A 121 -5.43 9.22 -6.73
CA LYS A 121 -4.54 9.27 -5.55
C LYS A 121 -4.99 8.26 -4.51
N THR A 122 -4.12 7.93 -3.56
CA THR A 122 -4.50 7.18 -2.35
C THR A 122 -4.70 8.15 -1.19
N LEU A 123 -5.83 8.06 -0.52
CA LEU A 123 -6.15 8.86 0.68
C LEU A 123 -6.14 8.01 1.95
N GLY A 124 -6.32 6.70 1.79
CA GLY A 124 -6.38 5.73 2.85
C GLY A 124 -7.80 5.20 3.13
N PHE A 125 -7.86 4.12 3.88
CA PHE A 125 -9.09 3.38 4.18
C PHE A 125 -10.20 4.28 4.74
N LYS A 126 -9.85 5.28 5.55
CA LYS A 126 -10.80 6.24 6.11
C LYS A 126 -11.69 6.89 5.04
N PHE A 127 -11.14 7.14 3.86
CA PHE A 127 -11.81 7.84 2.77
C PHE A 127 -12.28 6.90 1.65
N LEU A 128 -12.01 5.61 1.79
CA LEU A 128 -12.42 4.61 0.80
C LEU A 128 -13.94 4.45 0.83
N PRO A 129 -14.64 4.55 -0.31
CA PRO A 129 -16.09 4.37 -0.36
C PRO A 129 -16.52 2.99 0.16
N ASP A 130 -17.64 2.93 0.87
CA ASP A 130 -18.16 1.69 1.46
C ASP A 130 -18.38 0.57 0.44
N GLU A 131 -18.77 0.93 -0.77
CA GLU A 131 -18.94 -0.02 -1.87
C GLU A 131 -17.63 -0.72 -2.24
N ILE A 132 -16.51 0.03 -2.22
CA ILE A 132 -15.18 -0.50 -2.49
C ILE A 132 -14.70 -1.34 -1.30
N ARG A 133 -14.91 -0.88 -0.05
CA ARG A 133 -14.58 -1.66 1.15
C ARG A 133 -15.29 -3.03 1.13
N LYS A 134 -16.58 -3.06 0.75
CA LYS A 134 -17.36 -4.29 0.62
C LYS A 134 -16.82 -5.25 -0.44
N LYS A 135 -16.27 -4.73 -1.55
CA LYS A 135 -15.63 -5.56 -2.59
C LYS A 135 -14.43 -6.35 -2.06
N TYR A 136 -13.65 -5.76 -1.14
CA TYR A 136 -12.48 -6.44 -0.56
C TYR A 136 -12.85 -7.47 0.49
N GLY A 137 -13.98 -7.31 1.19
CA GLY A 137 -14.45 -8.25 2.21
C GLY A 137 -13.40 -8.51 3.30
N GLU A 138 -12.88 -9.75 3.35
CA GLU A 138 -11.86 -10.16 4.32
C GLU A 138 -10.43 -9.66 3.98
N PHE A 139 -10.19 -9.22 2.74
CA PHE A 139 -8.87 -8.84 2.24
C PHE A 139 -8.51 -7.38 2.57
N ILE A 140 -8.66 -7.03 3.82
CA ILE A 140 -8.37 -5.74 4.44
C ILE A 140 -7.60 -6.01 5.72
N ALA A 141 -6.66 -5.15 6.10
CA ALA A 141 -5.92 -5.25 7.36
C ALA A 141 -6.88 -5.40 8.56
N ASP A 142 -6.58 -6.32 9.48
CA ASP A 142 -7.50 -6.68 10.57
C ASP A 142 -7.83 -5.48 11.47
N TYR A 143 -6.87 -4.60 11.73
CA TYR A 143 -7.08 -3.41 12.56
C TYR A 143 -8.09 -2.41 11.93
N LEU A 144 -8.27 -2.44 10.60
CA LEU A 144 -9.23 -1.61 9.87
C LEU A 144 -10.66 -2.18 9.89
N LYS A 145 -10.83 -3.46 10.23
CA LYS A 145 -12.13 -4.14 10.31
C LYS A 145 -12.87 -3.82 11.61
N VAL A 146 -12.15 -3.36 12.64
CA VAL A 146 -12.75 -3.00 13.93
C VAL A 146 -13.49 -1.68 13.77
N THR A 147 -14.74 -1.61 14.25
CA THR A 147 -15.52 -0.38 14.25
C THR A 147 -14.78 0.70 15.07
N GLN A 148 -14.34 1.75 14.39
CA GLN A 148 -13.58 2.82 15.02
C GLN A 148 -14.48 3.68 15.88
N PRO A 149 -14.13 3.97 17.15
CA PRO A 149 -14.59 5.21 17.78
C PRO A 149 -14.01 6.38 16.97
N GLU A 150 -14.77 7.43 16.77
CA GLU A 150 -14.32 8.64 16.06
C GLU A 150 -12.97 9.09 16.61
N MET A 151 -11.90 8.76 15.92
CA MET A 151 -10.58 9.21 16.29
C MET A 151 -10.44 10.62 15.71
N GLU A 152 -10.49 11.62 16.58
CA GLU A 152 -10.19 13.00 16.21
C GLU A 152 -8.83 13.05 15.52
N LEU A 153 -8.78 13.65 14.33
CA LEU A 153 -7.52 13.88 13.63
C LEU A 153 -6.55 14.61 14.56
N PRO A 154 -5.27 14.18 14.61
CA PRO A 154 -4.27 14.99 15.28
C PRO A 154 -4.30 16.40 14.67
N PRO A 155 -4.14 17.47 15.50
CA PRO A 155 -4.20 18.84 15.01
C PRO A 155 -3.23 19.00 13.84
N ARG A 156 -3.70 19.66 12.77
CA ARG A 156 -2.86 19.97 11.60
C ARG A 156 -1.54 20.57 12.09
N PRO A 157 -0.39 20.13 11.56
CA PRO A 157 0.86 20.78 11.88
C PRO A 157 0.72 22.28 11.59
N LEU A 158 1.06 23.09 12.59
CA LEU A 158 1.07 24.54 12.47
C LEU A 158 1.85 24.93 11.21
N LYS A 159 1.26 25.77 10.37
CA LYS A 159 1.95 26.35 9.21
C LYS A 159 3.25 26.95 9.71
N VAL A 160 4.38 26.37 9.31
CA VAL A 160 5.68 26.98 9.53
C VAL A 160 5.66 28.32 8.81
N PRO A 161 5.91 29.46 9.49
CA PRO A 161 5.97 30.76 8.82
C PRO A 161 7.07 30.68 7.76
N SER A 162 6.75 31.09 6.53
CA SER A 162 7.73 31.24 5.46
C SER A 162 8.80 32.23 5.90
N ILE A 163 10.05 31.77 6.04
CA ILE A 163 11.19 32.62 6.29
C ILE A 163 11.40 33.47 5.04
N PRO A 164 11.36 34.82 5.14
CA PRO A 164 11.62 35.68 3.98
C PRO A 164 13.06 35.46 3.48
N PRO A 165 13.32 35.54 2.18
CA PRO A 165 14.68 35.35 1.65
C PRO A 165 15.61 36.42 2.22
N ILE A 166 16.75 35.98 2.75
CA ILE A 166 17.82 36.84 3.24
C ILE A 166 18.38 37.60 2.02
N SER A 167 18.06 38.89 1.93
CA SER A 167 18.65 39.79 0.95
C SER A 167 20.17 39.89 1.22
N ARG A 168 20.98 39.27 0.35
CA ARG A 168 22.42 39.54 0.33
C ARG A 168 22.63 40.95 -0.21
N ALA A 169 22.85 41.91 0.68
CA ALA A 169 23.42 43.19 0.32
C ALA A 169 24.82 42.93 -0.23
N ILE A 170 25.03 43.18 -1.51
CA ILE A 170 26.33 43.28 -2.15
C ILE A 170 26.84 44.69 -1.78
N GLY A 171 27.75 44.75 -0.79
CA GLY A 171 28.53 45.98 -0.51
C GLY A 171 29.72 46.07 -1.46
N LEU A 172 29.86 47.21 -2.06
CA LEU A 172 31.01 47.68 -2.87
C LEU A 172 32.32 47.62 -2.11
#